data_d9b44bfe87c9ca640b4bfb6afd11f201
#
_entry.id   d9b44bfe87c9ca640b4bfb6afd11f201
#
_cell.length_a   1.000
_cell.length_b   1.000
_cell.length_c   1.000
_cell.angle_alpha   90.00
_cell.angle_beta   90.00
_cell.angle_gamma   90.00
#
_symmetry.space_group_name_H-M   'P 1'
#
loop_
_entity.id
_entity.type
_entity.pdbx_description
1 polymer ?
#
loop_
_entity_poly.entity_id
_entity_poly.type
_entity_poly.pdbx_seq_one_letter_code
_entity_poly.pdbx_strand_id
1 'polypeptide(L)'
;MKRSILLALVSVVCALALPAAAADSPCADCHDEVAAAMANQIHMRIEPFEVYGREVGCEGCHGDGTQHMEEGDAALIRTFAGNTAEDSEACLNCHSLKEQGEWHASTHAMENITCLDCHSIHRKVNPLNSCKGCHEQVYAQFDLPSHHPVREGKMSCVDCHDPHAATEFQLNTHARLNDLCTECHQKQEGPFIFEHPPVVEDCSLCHSAHGSVPNNLLTANEPTLCLQCHEFHFHAALTSPEGPTDVGGTERENPFGEQSMNVAFTTKCSQCHSQVHGTDLPSQTVSGGGFGLVR
;
A
#
# COMPACT_ATOMS: atom_id res chain seq x y z
N MET A 1 73.86 13.23 4.81
CA MET A 1 72.79 14.22 5.03
C MET A 1 71.47 13.46 5.03
N LYS A 2 70.95 13.14 6.22
CA LYS A 2 69.64 12.45 6.38
C LYS A 2 68.61 13.50 6.73
N ARG A 3 67.60 13.68 5.87
CA ARG A 3 66.43 14.55 6.14
C ARG A 3 65.33 13.68 6.76
N SER A 4 65.08 13.92 8.04
CA SER A 4 63.91 13.36 8.76
C SER A 4 62.64 14.19 8.42
N ILE A 5 61.63 13.55 7.84
CA ILE A 5 60.32 14.16 7.61
C ILE A 5 59.49 13.82 8.82
N LEU A 6 59.11 14.84 9.58
CA LEU A 6 58.20 14.75 10.70
C LEU A 6 56.76 14.82 10.14
N LEU A 7 56.01 13.71 10.16
CA LEU A 7 54.57 13.71 9.87
C LEU A 7 53.83 14.17 11.12
N ALA A 8 53.24 15.34 11.06
CA ALA A 8 52.28 15.80 12.05
C ALA A 8 50.90 15.18 11.74
N LEU A 9 50.44 14.26 12.58
CA LEU A 9 49.09 13.75 12.59
C LEU A 9 48.16 14.84 13.17
N VAL A 10 47.39 15.49 12.34
CA VAL A 10 46.28 16.36 12.75
C VAL A 10 45.07 15.46 12.97
N SER A 11 44.80 15.16 14.23
CA SER A 11 43.55 14.49 14.63
C SER A 11 42.42 15.51 14.53
N VAL A 12 41.62 15.42 13.46
CA VAL A 12 40.35 16.14 13.37
C VAL A 12 39.32 15.41 14.26
N VAL A 13 39.13 15.92 15.45
CA VAL A 13 38.00 15.53 16.29
C VAL A 13 36.76 16.16 15.66
N CYS A 14 36.04 15.37 14.88
CA CYS A 14 34.72 15.74 14.42
C CYS A 14 33.77 15.67 15.63
N ALA A 15 33.59 16.77 16.33
CA ALA A 15 32.56 16.92 17.32
C ALA A 15 31.24 16.88 16.57
N LEU A 16 30.52 15.74 16.64
CA LEU A 16 29.15 15.64 16.24
C LEU A 16 28.33 16.54 17.19
N ALA A 17 28.04 17.74 16.74
CA ALA A 17 27.10 18.61 17.42
C ALA A 17 25.72 17.90 17.39
N LEU A 18 25.31 17.37 18.52
CA LEU A 18 23.95 16.90 18.74
C LEU A 18 23.02 18.10 18.60
N PRO A 19 21.83 17.95 18.00
CA PRO A 19 20.87 19.05 17.96
C PRO A 19 20.45 19.41 19.39
N ALA A 20 20.74 20.65 19.79
CA ALA A 20 20.68 21.12 21.17
C ALA A 20 19.23 21.38 21.68
N ALA A 21 18.23 21.44 20.80
CA ALA A 21 16.93 21.96 21.16
C ALA A 21 16.12 21.14 22.20
N ALA A 22 16.37 19.83 22.32
CA ALA A 22 15.68 19.02 23.32
C ALA A 22 16.36 19.01 24.69
N ALA A 23 17.68 19.25 24.72
CA ALA A 23 18.47 19.23 25.94
C ALA A 23 18.36 20.54 26.77
N ASP A 24 17.95 21.64 26.11
CA ASP A 24 17.87 22.95 26.74
C ASP A 24 16.43 23.28 27.25
N SER A 25 15.48 22.34 27.09
CA SER A 25 14.12 22.53 27.61
C SER A 25 14.06 22.30 29.13
N PRO A 26 13.41 23.19 29.90
CA PRO A 26 13.22 22.97 31.34
C PRO A 26 12.46 21.69 31.67
N CYS A 27 11.70 21.15 30.73
CA CYS A 27 11.02 19.86 30.88
C CYS A 27 12.01 18.69 30.99
N ALA A 28 13.19 18.82 30.40
CA ALA A 28 14.22 17.78 30.41
C ALA A 28 14.82 17.54 31.81
N ASP A 29 14.71 18.48 32.74
CA ASP A 29 15.21 18.35 34.10
C ASP A 29 14.48 17.23 34.88
N CYS A 30 13.21 16.96 34.54
CA CYS A 30 12.40 15.88 35.12
C CYS A 30 12.09 14.77 34.14
N HIS A 31 12.06 15.04 32.85
CA HIS A 31 11.70 14.11 31.76
C HIS A 31 12.90 13.81 30.84
N ASP A 32 14.08 13.55 31.44
CA ASP A 32 15.34 13.34 30.71
C ASP A 32 15.30 12.17 29.73
N GLU A 33 14.66 11.06 30.07
CA GLU A 33 14.51 9.90 29.18
C GLU A 33 13.67 10.23 27.95
N VAL A 34 12.57 10.99 28.12
CA VAL A 34 11.69 11.41 27.03
C VAL A 34 12.42 12.44 26.16
N ALA A 35 13.09 13.41 26.76
CA ALA A 35 13.88 14.40 26.05
C ALA A 35 14.98 13.75 25.19
N ALA A 36 15.69 12.77 25.76
CA ALA A 36 16.71 12.00 25.04
C ALA A 36 16.11 11.20 23.87
N ALA A 37 14.95 10.58 24.05
CA ALA A 37 14.25 9.86 22.99
C ALA A 37 13.79 10.80 21.87
N MET A 38 13.35 12.00 22.20
CA MET A 38 12.89 13.03 21.26
C MET A 38 14.00 13.69 20.49
N ALA A 39 15.22 13.77 21.01
CA ALA A 39 16.35 14.49 20.40
C ALA A 39 16.64 14.10 18.93
N ASN A 40 16.28 12.88 18.54
CA ASN A 40 16.43 12.37 17.17
C ASN A 40 15.12 12.30 16.36
N GLN A 41 14.01 12.76 16.92
CA GLN A 41 12.72 12.77 16.25
C GLN A 41 12.57 14.02 15.37
N ILE A 42 11.76 13.90 14.33
CA ILE A 42 11.57 14.99 13.36
C ILE A 42 11.03 16.26 14.02
N HIS A 43 10.14 16.13 14.99
CA HIS A 43 9.53 17.26 15.70
C HIS A 43 10.53 18.08 16.50
N MET A 44 11.66 17.48 16.91
CA MET A 44 12.74 18.17 17.64
C MET A 44 13.93 18.56 16.76
N ARG A 45 13.97 18.08 15.52
CA ARG A 45 14.99 18.48 14.52
C ARG A 45 14.65 19.78 13.80
N ILE A 46 13.39 20.13 13.86
CA ILE A 46 12.93 21.38 13.34
C ILE A 46 13.34 22.39 14.40
N GLU A 47 14.29 23.28 14.07
CA GLU A 47 14.62 24.42 14.94
C GLU A 47 13.30 25.13 15.29
N PRO A 48 13.21 25.76 16.50
CA PRO A 48 12.01 26.46 16.87
C PRO A 48 11.69 27.48 15.78
N PHE A 49 10.79 27.10 14.87
CA PHE A 49 10.22 28.00 13.90
C PHE A 49 8.78 28.24 14.28
N GLU A 50 8.39 29.48 14.19
CA GLU A 50 7.00 29.85 14.38
C GLU A 50 6.13 29.18 13.30
N VAL A 51 5.46 28.12 13.67
CA VAL A 51 4.32 27.62 12.90
C VAL A 51 3.09 28.31 13.43
N TYR A 52 2.53 29.23 12.65
CA TYR A 52 1.37 30.05 13.04
C TYR A 52 1.56 30.81 14.38
N GLY A 53 2.77 31.31 14.65
CA GLY A 53 3.07 32.06 15.85
C GLY A 53 3.26 31.22 17.12
N ARG A 54 3.57 29.93 16.99
CA ARG A 54 3.86 29.05 18.11
C ARG A 54 5.25 28.42 17.95
N GLU A 55 6.03 28.44 19.01
CA GLU A 55 7.28 27.68 19.09
C GLU A 55 6.97 26.18 19.16
N VAL A 56 7.69 25.40 18.37
CA VAL A 56 7.55 23.94 18.35
C VAL A 56 8.54 23.34 19.34
N GLY A 57 8.07 23.05 20.54
CA GLY A 57 8.79 22.35 21.58
C GLY A 57 7.83 21.41 22.31
N CYS A 58 8.17 20.97 23.50
CA CYS A 58 7.29 20.13 24.33
C CYS A 58 5.91 20.80 24.53
N GLU A 59 5.90 22.08 24.79
CA GLU A 59 4.70 22.90 25.01
C GLU A 59 3.84 23.06 23.74
N GLY A 60 4.42 22.90 22.55
CA GLY A 60 3.67 22.93 21.29
C GLY A 60 2.59 21.85 21.22
N CYS A 61 2.83 20.72 21.85
CA CYS A 61 1.89 19.59 21.95
C CYS A 61 1.21 19.55 23.34
N HIS A 62 1.98 19.71 24.40
CA HIS A 62 1.51 19.52 25.78
C HIS A 62 0.86 20.77 26.39
N GLY A 63 1.03 21.94 25.79
CA GLY A 63 0.55 23.22 26.32
C GLY A 63 1.51 23.80 27.34
N ASP A 64 1.07 24.89 28.00
CA ASP A 64 1.86 25.58 29.01
C ASP A 64 2.10 24.67 30.23
N GLY A 65 3.37 24.37 30.48
CA GLY A 65 3.82 23.48 31.56
C GLY A 65 4.14 24.20 32.87
N THR A 66 3.98 25.50 32.97
CA THR A 66 4.43 26.30 34.14
C THR A 66 3.84 25.79 35.45
N GLN A 67 2.52 25.62 35.52
CA GLN A 67 1.86 25.13 36.73
C GLN A 67 2.22 23.67 37.03
N HIS A 68 2.32 22.81 35.99
CA HIS A 68 2.76 21.45 36.15
C HIS A 68 4.16 21.37 36.75
N MET A 69 5.09 22.17 36.31
CA MET A 69 6.45 22.24 36.87
C MET A 69 6.49 22.69 38.34
N GLU A 70 5.58 23.57 38.74
CA GLU A 70 5.52 24.05 40.11
C GLU A 70 4.87 23.03 41.06
N GLU A 71 3.81 22.34 40.62
CA GLU A 71 2.97 21.50 41.49
C GLU A 71 3.22 20.00 41.30
N GLY A 72 3.79 19.58 40.15
CA GLY A 72 4.03 18.19 39.83
C GLY A 72 2.78 17.38 39.48
N ASP A 73 1.63 18.07 39.26
CA ASP A 73 0.36 17.43 38.96
C ASP A 73 0.16 17.27 37.43
N ALA A 74 0.04 16.04 36.97
CA ALA A 74 -0.20 15.71 35.58
C ALA A 74 -1.55 16.23 35.04
N ALA A 75 -2.51 16.55 35.91
CA ALA A 75 -3.78 17.13 35.50
C ALA A 75 -3.67 18.58 35.01
N LEU A 76 -2.54 19.24 35.27
CA LEU A 76 -2.28 20.63 34.89
C LEU A 76 -1.62 20.78 33.51
N ILE A 77 -1.43 19.68 32.81
CA ILE A 77 -0.84 19.65 31.47
C ILE A 77 -1.55 18.60 30.59
N ARG A 78 -1.57 18.80 29.28
CA ARG A 78 -2.11 17.79 28.37
C ARG A 78 -1.19 16.55 28.34
N THR A 79 -1.69 15.41 28.76
CA THR A 79 -0.91 14.17 28.82
C THR A 79 -1.14 13.23 27.62
N PHE A 80 -2.17 13.44 26.83
CA PHE A 80 -2.63 12.52 25.77
C PHE A 80 -3.01 11.12 26.28
N ALA A 81 -3.16 10.94 27.59
CA ALA A 81 -3.48 9.65 28.19
C ALA A 81 -4.89 9.15 27.83
N GLY A 82 -5.78 10.06 27.47
CA GLY A 82 -7.15 9.76 27.05
C GLY A 82 -7.25 9.21 25.64
N ASN A 83 -6.25 9.50 24.81
CA ASN A 83 -6.23 9.16 23.38
C ASN A 83 -7.57 9.46 22.70
N THR A 84 -7.99 10.72 22.78
CA THR A 84 -9.29 11.18 22.31
C THR A 84 -9.20 11.86 20.94
N ALA A 85 -10.36 12.06 20.29
CA ALA A 85 -10.41 12.86 19.06
C ALA A 85 -9.90 14.30 19.30
N GLU A 86 -10.10 14.88 20.50
CA GLU A 86 -9.56 16.18 20.88
C GLU A 86 -8.02 16.17 20.95
N ASP A 87 -7.42 15.05 21.33
CA ASP A 87 -5.95 14.89 21.28
C ASP A 87 -5.44 14.93 19.84
N SER A 88 -6.20 14.39 18.89
CA SER A 88 -5.90 14.47 17.46
C SER A 88 -5.92 15.89 16.93
N GLU A 89 -6.84 16.75 17.42
CA GLU A 89 -6.89 18.16 17.05
C GLU A 89 -5.59 18.90 17.39
N ALA A 90 -4.90 18.51 18.44
CA ALA A 90 -3.60 19.10 18.78
C ALA A 90 -2.55 18.85 17.67
N CYS A 91 -2.60 17.69 17.04
CA CYS A 91 -1.75 17.35 15.90
C CYS A 91 -2.17 18.12 14.64
N LEU A 92 -3.48 18.21 14.39
CA LEU A 92 -4.05 18.87 13.22
C LEU A 92 -3.88 20.40 13.23
N ASN A 93 -3.56 21.01 14.36
CA ASN A 93 -3.16 22.41 14.39
C ASN A 93 -1.95 22.73 13.49
N CYS A 94 -1.10 21.74 13.22
CA CYS A 94 0.03 21.86 12.31
C CYS A 94 -0.11 20.95 11.08
N HIS A 95 -0.75 19.78 11.22
CA HIS A 95 -0.95 18.78 10.20
C HIS A 95 -2.30 18.88 9.47
N SER A 96 -2.85 20.09 9.34
CA SER A 96 -4.12 20.33 8.64
C SER A 96 -3.98 20.52 7.13
N LEU A 97 -2.75 20.49 6.60
CA LEU A 97 -2.47 20.72 5.18
C LEU A 97 -1.98 19.42 4.51
N LYS A 98 -2.24 19.31 3.23
CA LYS A 98 -1.85 18.16 2.38
C LYS A 98 -2.53 16.84 2.79
N GLU A 99 -1.72 15.81 3.01
CA GLU A 99 -2.14 14.41 3.21
C GLU A 99 -3.07 14.22 4.41
N GLN A 100 -2.92 15.02 5.46
CA GLN A 100 -3.78 14.95 6.65
C GLN A 100 -5.02 15.85 6.59
N GLY A 101 -5.17 16.66 5.54
CA GLY A 101 -6.29 17.59 5.38
C GLY A 101 -7.65 16.91 5.28
N GLU A 102 -7.69 15.67 4.87
CA GLU A 102 -8.91 14.86 4.73
C GLU A 102 -9.19 13.96 5.94
N TRP A 103 -8.33 14.01 6.98
CA TRP A 103 -8.42 13.13 8.14
C TRP A 103 -9.83 12.99 8.72
N HIS A 104 -10.53 14.10 8.96
CA HIS A 104 -11.88 14.08 9.55
C HIS A 104 -12.92 13.31 8.72
N ALA A 105 -12.70 13.19 7.42
CA ALA A 105 -13.55 12.44 6.51
C ALA A 105 -13.02 11.01 6.25
N SER A 106 -11.87 10.65 6.82
CA SER A 106 -11.33 9.30 6.68
C SER A 106 -12.15 8.29 7.46
N THR A 107 -12.15 7.04 6.99
CA THR A 107 -12.82 5.95 7.70
C THR A 107 -12.27 5.77 9.11
N HIS A 108 -10.96 5.90 9.30
CA HIS A 108 -10.34 5.78 10.62
C HIS A 108 -10.87 6.82 11.60
N ALA A 109 -10.93 8.10 11.20
CA ALA A 109 -11.47 9.14 12.07
C ALA A 109 -12.96 8.95 12.38
N MET A 110 -13.75 8.51 11.39
CA MET A 110 -15.18 8.21 11.59
C MET A 110 -15.41 7.05 12.56
N GLU A 111 -14.48 6.10 12.63
CA GLU A 111 -14.49 4.98 13.58
C GLU A 111 -13.79 5.31 14.92
N ASN A 112 -13.53 6.61 15.19
CA ASN A 112 -12.89 7.10 16.40
C ASN A 112 -11.46 6.61 16.62
N ILE A 113 -10.77 6.22 15.57
CA ILE A 113 -9.32 6.00 15.59
C ILE A 113 -8.63 7.35 15.66
N THR A 114 -7.59 7.44 16.45
CA THR A 114 -6.87 8.70 16.69
C THR A 114 -5.46 8.65 16.08
N CYS A 115 -4.80 9.80 16.03
CA CYS A 115 -3.42 9.87 15.56
C CYS A 115 -2.49 8.93 16.37
N LEU A 116 -2.72 8.84 17.68
CA LEU A 116 -1.86 8.08 18.60
C LEU A 116 -2.08 6.56 18.56
N ASP A 117 -3.16 6.08 17.95
CA ASP A 117 -3.35 4.65 17.72
C ASP A 117 -2.33 4.09 16.72
N CYS A 118 -1.84 4.97 15.83
CA CYS A 118 -0.87 4.60 14.80
C CYS A 118 0.50 5.25 15.03
N HIS A 119 0.55 6.48 15.53
CA HIS A 119 1.75 7.27 15.70
C HIS A 119 2.20 7.32 17.15
N SER A 120 3.50 7.14 17.38
CA SER A 120 4.14 7.42 18.66
C SER A 120 5.17 8.53 18.46
N ILE A 121 4.96 9.66 19.12
CA ILE A 121 5.82 10.82 18.96
C ILE A 121 7.13 10.63 19.71
N HIS A 122 7.10 10.03 20.89
CA HIS A 122 8.28 9.81 21.73
C HIS A 122 9.13 8.59 21.32
N ARG A 123 8.61 7.70 20.46
CA ARG A 123 9.29 6.48 20.04
C ARG A 123 9.13 6.22 18.55
N LYS A 124 10.14 5.64 17.92
CA LYS A 124 9.98 5.10 16.56
C LYS A 124 9.05 3.90 16.59
N VAL A 125 7.98 3.97 15.81
CA VAL A 125 7.07 2.85 15.55
C VAL A 125 7.37 2.28 14.17
N ASN A 126 7.31 0.95 14.06
CA ASN A 126 7.31 0.32 12.74
C ASN A 126 5.91 0.49 12.12
N PRO A 127 5.77 1.18 10.98
CA PRO A 127 4.48 1.43 10.35
C PRO A 127 3.66 0.16 10.08
N LEU A 128 4.33 -0.94 9.72
CA LEU A 128 3.66 -2.23 9.50
C LEU A 128 3.00 -2.79 10.77
N ASN A 129 3.58 -2.50 11.94
CA ASN A 129 3.00 -2.96 13.20
C ASN A 129 1.74 -2.16 13.57
N SER A 130 1.67 -0.90 13.19
CA SER A 130 0.48 -0.06 13.43
C SER A 130 -0.75 -0.62 12.70
N CYS A 131 -0.61 -0.96 11.42
CA CYS A 131 -1.72 -1.53 10.64
C CYS A 131 -2.09 -2.95 11.11
N LYS A 132 -1.08 -3.78 11.32
CA LYS A 132 -1.22 -5.21 11.62
C LYS A 132 -2.06 -5.48 12.88
N GLY A 133 -1.99 -4.61 13.90
CA GLY A 133 -2.68 -4.83 15.17
C GLY A 133 -4.20 -4.85 15.04
N CYS A 134 -4.76 -4.15 14.06
CA CYS A 134 -6.19 -4.09 13.79
C CYS A 134 -6.59 -4.85 12.50
N HIS A 135 -5.73 -4.86 11.49
CA HIS A 135 -5.99 -5.49 10.18
C HIS A 135 -5.36 -6.89 10.06
N GLU A 136 -5.47 -7.72 11.10
CA GLU A 136 -4.86 -9.06 11.16
C GLU A 136 -5.31 -9.97 10.01
N GLN A 137 -6.59 -9.92 9.64
CA GLN A 137 -7.16 -10.76 8.58
C GLN A 137 -6.57 -10.40 7.21
N VAL A 138 -6.42 -9.11 6.93
CA VAL A 138 -5.79 -8.64 5.68
C VAL A 138 -4.32 -9.01 5.69
N TYR A 139 -3.64 -8.81 6.82
CA TYR A 139 -2.23 -9.14 6.94
C TYR A 139 -1.96 -10.64 6.75
N ALA A 140 -2.87 -11.51 7.19
CA ALA A 140 -2.78 -12.95 6.97
C ALA A 140 -2.88 -13.36 5.49
N GLN A 141 -3.53 -12.56 4.64
CA GLN A 141 -3.60 -12.84 3.20
C GLN A 141 -2.23 -12.79 2.53
N PHE A 142 -1.29 -12.01 3.06
CA PHE A 142 0.10 -11.99 2.58
C PHE A 142 0.90 -13.25 2.93
N ASP A 143 0.32 -14.23 3.62
CA ASP A 143 0.89 -15.58 3.81
C ASP A 143 0.44 -16.56 2.71
N LEU A 144 -0.51 -16.18 1.87
CA LEU A 144 -0.98 -17.03 0.77
C LEU A 144 0.09 -17.19 -0.30
N PRO A 145 0.03 -18.28 -1.10
CA PRO A 145 1.07 -18.60 -2.09
C PRO A 145 1.35 -17.51 -3.12
N SER A 146 0.33 -16.74 -3.48
CA SER A 146 0.44 -15.60 -4.39
C SER A 146 0.08 -14.33 -3.62
N HIS A 147 1.03 -13.40 -3.48
CA HIS A 147 0.83 -12.14 -2.74
C HIS A 147 1.82 -11.08 -3.20
N HIS A 148 1.51 -9.81 -2.93
CA HIS A 148 2.50 -8.76 -3.03
C HIS A 148 3.53 -8.87 -1.90
N PRO A 149 4.81 -8.51 -2.12
CA PRO A 149 5.91 -8.81 -1.20
C PRO A 149 5.98 -7.85 0.02
N VAL A 150 4.85 -7.73 0.73
CA VAL A 150 4.73 -6.94 1.95
C VAL A 150 5.45 -7.64 3.12
N ARG A 151 5.33 -8.95 3.20
CA ARG A 151 6.02 -9.76 4.22
C ARG A 151 7.53 -9.71 4.08
N GLU A 152 8.02 -9.61 2.87
CA GLU A 152 9.44 -9.53 2.53
C GLU A 152 10.00 -8.12 2.71
N GLY A 153 9.18 -7.16 3.12
CA GLY A 153 9.56 -5.77 3.34
C GLY A 153 9.94 -5.00 2.07
N LYS A 154 9.50 -5.48 0.90
CA LYS A 154 9.71 -4.81 -0.40
C LYS A 154 8.57 -3.86 -0.74
N MET A 155 7.43 -4.05 -0.11
CA MET A 155 6.26 -3.19 -0.18
C MET A 155 5.70 -2.97 1.22
N SER A 156 4.94 -1.91 1.37
CA SER A 156 4.23 -1.57 2.60
C SER A 156 2.75 -1.29 2.31
N CYS A 157 1.94 -1.25 3.35
CA CYS A 157 0.51 -0.93 3.21
C CYS A 157 0.31 0.44 2.58
N VAL A 158 1.16 1.41 2.93
CA VAL A 158 1.07 2.79 2.45
C VAL A 158 1.54 3.01 1.02
N ASP A 159 2.08 2.01 0.36
CA ASP A 159 2.35 2.09 -1.08
C ASP A 159 1.05 2.09 -1.91
N CYS A 160 -0.03 1.56 -1.32
CA CYS A 160 -1.34 1.50 -1.95
C CYS A 160 -2.42 2.26 -1.18
N HIS A 161 -2.27 2.40 0.15
CA HIS A 161 -3.26 3.01 1.04
C HIS A 161 -2.72 4.28 1.69
N ASP A 162 -3.55 5.32 1.72
CA ASP A 162 -3.35 6.48 2.59
C ASP A 162 -4.34 6.40 3.76
N PRO A 163 -3.88 6.07 4.97
CA PRO A 163 -4.75 5.96 6.14
C PRO A 163 -5.42 7.28 6.55
N HIS A 164 -4.97 8.41 6.02
CA HIS A 164 -5.53 9.73 6.29
C HIS A 164 -6.59 10.16 5.26
N ALA A 165 -6.65 9.49 4.10
CA ALA A 165 -7.51 9.88 3.00
C ALA A 165 -8.98 9.56 3.24
N ALA A 166 -9.85 10.34 2.60
CA ALA A 166 -11.29 10.13 2.54
C ALA A 166 -11.74 9.28 1.32
N THR A 167 -10.79 8.74 0.56
CA THR A 167 -11.07 7.91 -0.61
C THR A 167 -11.66 6.57 -0.22
N GLU A 168 -12.38 5.93 -1.13
CA GLU A 168 -12.89 4.58 -0.94
C GLU A 168 -11.74 3.62 -0.65
N PHE A 169 -11.87 2.80 0.40
CA PHE A 169 -10.82 1.92 0.93
C PHE A 169 -9.50 2.64 1.27
N GLN A 170 -9.52 3.96 1.38
CA GLN A 170 -8.32 4.78 1.65
C GLN A 170 -7.17 4.48 0.68
N LEU A 171 -7.48 4.36 -0.59
CA LEU A 171 -6.47 4.15 -1.64
C LEU A 171 -5.79 5.46 -2.02
N ASN A 172 -4.53 5.37 -2.44
CA ASN A 172 -3.71 6.50 -2.88
C ASN A 172 -4.19 7.15 -4.19
N THR A 173 -5.29 6.65 -4.78
CA THR A 173 -5.88 7.19 -6.00
C THR A 173 -7.31 7.65 -5.78
N HIS A 174 -7.68 8.76 -6.41
CA HIS A 174 -9.04 9.29 -6.40
C HIS A 174 -9.84 8.96 -7.67
N ALA A 175 -9.21 8.42 -8.71
CA ALA A 175 -9.85 8.21 -10.01
C ALA A 175 -10.36 6.77 -10.14
N ARG A 176 -9.45 5.84 -10.34
CA ARG A 176 -9.78 4.43 -10.55
C ARG A 176 -8.75 3.54 -9.88
N LEU A 177 -9.17 2.36 -9.43
CA LEU A 177 -8.25 1.36 -8.90
C LEU A 177 -7.15 0.98 -9.90
N ASN A 178 -7.49 0.92 -11.19
CA ASN A 178 -6.54 0.61 -12.25
C ASN A 178 -5.35 1.58 -12.29
N ASP A 179 -5.59 2.87 -12.06
CA ASP A 179 -4.55 3.89 -12.08
C ASP A 179 -3.48 3.61 -11.02
N LEU A 180 -3.90 3.19 -9.81
CA LEU A 180 -3.00 2.76 -8.76
C LEU A 180 -2.19 1.51 -9.15
N CYS A 181 -2.83 0.51 -9.72
CA CYS A 181 -2.16 -0.73 -10.13
C CYS A 181 -1.11 -0.47 -11.22
N THR A 182 -1.44 0.40 -12.18
CA THR A 182 -0.58 0.66 -13.34
C THR A 182 0.60 1.58 -13.05
N GLU A 183 0.66 2.25 -11.89
CA GLU A 183 1.88 2.93 -11.44
C GLU A 183 3.09 1.98 -11.45
N CYS A 184 2.88 0.71 -11.10
CA CYS A 184 3.91 -0.32 -11.14
C CYS A 184 3.73 -1.29 -12.31
N HIS A 185 2.48 -1.62 -12.67
CA HIS A 185 2.13 -2.58 -13.73
C HIS A 185 1.84 -1.90 -15.07
N GLN A 186 2.69 -0.98 -15.50
CA GLN A 186 2.54 -0.14 -16.70
C GLN A 186 2.26 -0.94 -17.99
N LYS A 187 2.76 -2.17 -18.08
CA LYS A 187 2.54 -3.03 -19.25
C LYS A 187 1.06 -3.38 -19.46
N GLN A 188 0.25 -3.33 -18.41
CA GLN A 188 -1.18 -3.64 -18.43
C GLN A 188 -2.07 -2.41 -18.56
N GLU A 189 -1.47 -1.20 -18.66
CA GLU A 189 -2.21 0.07 -18.63
C GLU A 189 -3.12 0.28 -19.85
N GLY A 190 -2.69 -0.15 -21.01
CA GLY A 190 -3.41 0.16 -22.25
C GLY A 190 -3.30 1.66 -22.63
N PRO A 191 -4.20 2.20 -23.44
CA PRO A 191 -5.23 1.46 -24.18
C PRO A 191 -4.64 0.53 -25.23
N PHE A 192 -5.30 -0.61 -25.47
CA PHE A 192 -4.91 -1.57 -26.50
C PHE A 192 -5.86 -1.49 -27.69
N ILE A 193 -5.39 -1.85 -28.89
CA ILE A 193 -6.25 -1.96 -30.09
C ILE A 193 -7.31 -3.04 -29.89
N PHE A 194 -6.94 -4.13 -29.22
CA PHE A 194 -7.84 -5.22 -28.85
C PHE A 194 -7.90 -5.31 -27.34
N GLU A 195 -8.90 -4.71 -26.76
CA GLU A 195 -9.10 -4.64 -25.31
C GLU A 195 -9.92 -5.81 -24.79
N HIS A 196 -9.70 -6.13 -23.52
CA HIS A 196 -10.59 -7.00 -22.75
C HIS A 196 -11.36 -6.10 -21.77
N PRO A 197 -12.68 -5.92 -21.96
CA PRO A 197 -13.45 -4.95 -21.19
C PRO A 197 -13.26 -5.00 -19.67
N PRO A 198 -13.28 -6.17 -19.00
CA PRO A 198 -13.07 -6.24 -17.55
C PRO A 198 -11.73 -5.68 -17.09
N VAL A 199 -10.68 -5.77 -17.91
CA VAL A 199 -9.36 -5.22 -17.60
C VAL A 199 -9.37 -3.70 -17.62
N VAL A 200 -10.12 -3.12 -18.55
CA VAL A 200 -10.29 -1.65 -18.62
C VAL A 200 -11.15 -1.15 -17.47
N GLU A 201 -12.09 -1.96 -17.02
CA GLU A 201 -13.04 -1.61 -15.98
C GLU A 201 -12.38 -1.63 -14.58
N ASP A 202 -11.89 -2.80 -14.13
CA ASP A 202 -11.34 -2.95 -12.78
C ASP A 202 -10.44 -4.19 -12.66
N CYS A 203 -9.19 -4.01 -12.23
CA CYS A 203 -8.24 -5.10 -12.00
C CYS A 203 -8.73 -6.09 -10.92
N SER A 204 -9.51 -5.64 -9.93
CA SER A 204 -9.99 -6.48 -8.83
C SER A 204 -11.08 -7.48 -9.24
N LEU A 205 -11.67 -7.34 -10.43
CA LEU A 205 -12.56 -8.34 -10.99
C LEU A 205 -11.89 -9.72 -11.12
N CYS A 206 -10.57 -9.72 -11.35
CA CYS A 206 -9.80 -10.94 -11.52
C CYS A 206 -8.73 -11.13 -10.44
N HIS A 207 -8.23 -10.07 -9.84
CA HIS A 207 -7.10 -10.12 -8.91
C HIS A 207 -7.47 -9.74 -7.48
N SER A 208 -6.88 -10.44 -6.51
CA SER A 208 -6.93 -10.11 -5.08
C SER A 208 -5.58 -9.53 -4.66
N ALA A 209 -5.52 -8.22 -4.46
CA ALA A 209 -4.26 -7.50 -4.28
C ALA A 209 -3.45 -7.90 -3.04
N HIS A 210 -4.11 -8.33 -1.96
CA HIS A 210 -3.42 -8.71 -0.73
C HIS A 210 -2.84 -10.12 -0.80
N GLY A 211 -3.55 -11.05 -1.43
CA GLY A 211 -3.09 -12.41 -1.59
C GLY A 211 -4.19 -13.36 -2.03
N SER A 212 -3.77 -14.46 -2.64
CA SER A 212 -4.66 -15.53 -3.10
C SER A 212 -3.97 -16.88 -3.13
N VAL A 213 -4.76 -17.96 -3.16
CA VAL A 213 -4.26 -19.32 -3.36
C VAL A 213 -3.84 -19.56 -4.82
N PRO A 214 -4.63 -19.13 -5.83
CA PRO A 214 -4.22 -19.21 -7.22
C PRO A 214 -2.99 -18.36 -7.53
N ASN A 215 -2.23 -18.77 -8.55
CA ASN A 215 -1.10 -17.97 -9.04
C ASN A 215 -1.55 -16.60 -9.57
N ASN A 216 -0.62 -15.65 -9.63
CA ASN A 216 -0.82 -14.31 -10.19
C ASN A 216 -1.92 -13.52 -9.49
N LEU A 217 -2.12 -13.74 -8.20
CA LEU A 217 -3.14 -13.05 -7.39
C LEU A 217 -4.57 -13.23 -7.93
N LEU A 218 -4.87 -14.27 -8.69
CA LEU A 218 -6.20 -14.50 -9.21
C LEU A 218 -7.19 -14.85 -8.08
N THR A 219 -8.43 -14.37 -8.19
CA THR A 219 -9.50 -14.65 -7.22
C THR A 219 -9.97 -16.10 -7.29
N ALA A 220 -9.83 -16.76 -8.44
CA ALA A 220 -10.12 -18.18 -8.65
C ALA A 220 -9.15 -18.79 -9.66
N ASN A 221 -9.00 -20.11 -9.63
CA ASN A 221 -8.22 -20.81 -10.64
C ASN A 221 -8.94 -20.81 -12.00
N GLU A 222 -8.15 -20.84 -13.07
CA GLU A 222 -8.66 -21.15 -14.41
C GLU A 222 -9.04 -22.66 -14.50
N PRO A 223 -10.08 -23.01 -15.22
CA PRO A 223 -10.95 -22.15 -16.05
C PRO A 223 -12.10 -21.46 -15.26
N THR A 224 -12.28 -21.77 -13.98
CA THR A 224 -13.40 -21.28 -13.16
C THR A 224 -13.52 -19.75 -13.16
N LEU A 225 -12.38 -19.05 -13.09
CA LEU A 225 -12.37 -17.58 -13.16
C LEU A 225 -13.01 -17.07 -14.45
N CYS A 226 -12.57 -17.63 -15.58
CA CYS A 226 -13.03 -17.19 -16.90
C CYS A 226 -14.53 -17.51 -17.12
N LEU A 227 -14.99 -18.65 -16.58
CA LEU A 227 -16.37 -19.13 -16.70
C LEU A 227 -17.37 -18.36 -15.86
N GLN A 228 -16.95 -17.42 -15.05
CA GLN A 228 -17.86 -16.50 -14.36
C GLN A 228 -18.54 -15.54 -15.34
N CYS A 229 -17.91 -15.27 -16.49
CA CYS A 229 -18.41 -14.36 -17.52
C CYS A 229 -18.52 -15.00 -18.89
N HIS A 230 -17.67 -16.00 -19.19
CA HIS A 230 -17.61 -16.68 -20.48
C HIS A 230 -18.32 -18.03 -20.42
N GLU A 231 -19.06 -18.34 -21.46
CA GLU A 231 -19.56 -19.69 -21.68
C GLU A 231 -18.45 -20.58 -22.26
N PHE A 232 -18.56 -21.90 -22.05
CA PHE A 232 -17.72 -22.84 -22.75
C PHE A 232 -17.93 -22.72 -24.26
N HIS A 233 -16.90 -22.20 -24.94
CA HIS A 233 -16.92 -22.10 -26.38
C HIS A 233 -16.41 -23.38 -27.03
N PHE A 234 -16.85 -23.62 -28.24
CA PHE A 234 -16.67 -24.74 -29.14
C PHE A 234 -15.29 -25.38 -29.20
N HIS A 235 -14.22 -24.72 -28.83
CA HIS A 235 -12.87 -25.23 -29.06
C HIS A 235 -12.25 -25.93 -27.85
N ALA A 236 -12.82 -25.83 -26.66
CA ALA A 236 -12.20 -26.40 -25.46
C ALA A 236 -13.10 -27.41 -24.72
N ALA A 237 -14.41 -27.36 -24.87
CA ALA A 237 -15.28 -28.06 -23.95
C ALA A 237 -16.58 -28.62 -24.56
N LEU A 238 -16.97 -28.21 -25.74
CA LEU A 238 -18.15 -28.81 -26.35
C LEU A 238 -17.77 -30.09 -27.08
N THR A 239 -18.00 -31.19 -26.42
CA THR A 239 -18.27 -32.43 -27.14
C THR A 239 -19.47 -32.18 -28.01
N SER A 240 -19.26 -32.25 -29.30
CA SER A 240 -20.30 -32.86 -30.07
C SER A 240 -20.15 -34.39 -29.82
N PRO A 241 -20.98 -35.01 -29.00
CA PRO A 241 -20.87 -36.46 -28.79
C PRO A 241 -21.19 -37.22 -30.04
N GLU A 242 -21.70 -36.59 -31.06
CA GLU A 242 -22.28 -37.26 -32.25
C GLU A 242 -21.73 -36.71 -33.58
N GLY A 243 -20.57 -36.05 -33.60
CA GLY A 243 -19.99 -35.68 -34.89
C GLY A 243 -19.41 -34.24 -34.93
N PRO A 244 -19.07 -33.80 -36.15
CA PRO A 244 -18.44 -32.49 -36.34
C PRO A 244 -19.36 -31.34 -36.00
N THR A 245 -18.79 -30.26 -35.46
CA THR A 245 -19.49 -29.04 -35.09
C THR A 245 -19.15 -27.93 -36.10
N ASP A 246 -20.16 -27.18 -36.53
CA ASP A 246 -19.96 -26.02 -37.38
C ASP A 246 -19.47 -24.84 -36.52
N VAL A 247 -18.28 -24.36 -36.81
CA VAL A 247 -17.68 -23.19 -36.19
C VAL A 247 -17.47 -22.13 -37.25
N GLY A 248 -18.35 -21.15 -37.30
CA GLY A 248 -18.25 -20.01 -38.23
C GLY A 248 -18.35 -20.43 -39.72
N GLY A 249 -19.20 -21.40 -40.04
CA GLY A 249 -19.37 -21.93 -41.38
C GLY A 249 -18.34 -23.00 -41.77
N THR A 250 -17.56 -23.48 -40.83
CA THR A 250 -16.57 -24.55 -41.07
C THR A 250 -16.85 -25.71 -40.13
N GLU A 251 -17.10 -26.87 -40.71
CA GLU A 251 -17.30 -28.14 -40.00
C GLU A 251 -15.96 -28.62 -39.41
N ARG A 252 -15.91 -28.79 -38.08
CA ARG A 252 -14.72 -29.24 -37.36
C ARG A 252 -15.05 -30.43 -36.47
N GLU A 253 -14.19 -31.43 -36.50
CA GLU A 253 -14.27 -32.51 -35.54
C GLU A 253 -13.69 -32.08 -34.19
N ASN A 254 -14.31 -32.58 -33.11
CA ASN A 254 -13.77 -32.38 -31.78
C ASN A 254 -12.53 -33.29 -31.59
N PRO A 255 -11.32 -32.71 -31.46
CA PRO A 255 -10.09 -33.49 -31.36
C PRO A 255 -9.99 -34.28 -30.04
N PHE A 256 -10.85 -33.99 -29.06
CA PHE A 256 -10.82 -34.59 -27.72
C PHE A 256 -11.94 -35.62 -27.49
N GLY A 257 -12.86 -35.79 -28.43
CA GLY A 257 -13.96 -36.76 -28.35
C GLY A 257 -14.81 -36.57 -27.07
N GLU A 258 -15.25 -37.68 -26.50
CA GLU A 258 -16.10 -37.69 -25.28
C GLU A 258 -15.39 -37.13 -24.02
N GLN A 259 -14.08 -37.04 -24.03
CA GLN A 259 -13.30 -36.56 -22.88
C GLN A 259 -13.05 -35.06 -22.87
N SER A 260 -13.57 -34.31 -23.83
CA SER A 260 -13.31 -32.88 -23.96
C SER A 260 -13.74 -32.05 -22.72
N MET A 261 -14.80 -32.47 -22.04
CA MET A 261 -15.19 -31.83 -20.78
C MET A 261 -14.12 -31.94 -19.68
N ASN A 262 -13.53 -33.13 -19.54
CA ASN A 262 -12.45 -33.35 -18.57
C ASN A 262 -11.20 -32.56 -18.95
N VAL A 263 -10.85 -32.49 -20.24
CA VAL A 263 -9.73 -31.67 -20.72
C VAL A 263 -9.95 -30.19 -20.49
N ALA A 264 -11.19 -29.69 -20.69
CA ALA A 264 -11.51 -28.29 -20.45
C ALA A 264 -11.29 -27.87 -18.98
N PHE A 265 -11.68 -28.69 -18.02
CA PHE A 265 -11.48 -28.41 -16.59
C PHE A 265 -10.02 -28.53 -16.15
N THR A 266 -9.17 -29.19 -16.92
CA THR A 266 -7.74 -29.34 -16.65
C THR A 266 -6.86 -28.37 -17.45
N THR A 267 -7.43 -27.66 -18.41
CA THR A 267 -6.71 -26.73 -19.29
C THR A 267 -6.94 -25.28 -18.87
N LYS A 268 -5.85 -24.54 -18.73
CA LYS A 268 -5.95 -23.10 -18.50
C LYS A 268 -6.30 -22.37 -19.80
N CYS A 269 -7.29 -21.47 -19.74
CA CYS A 269 -7.68 -20.66 -20.89
C CYS A 269 -6.52 -19.78 -21.40
N SER A 270 -5.72 -19.26 -20.48
CA SER A 270 -4.57 -18.42 -20.77
C SER A 270 -3.40 -19.14 -21.49
N GLN A 271 -3.43 -20.47 -21.62
CA GLN A 271 -2.47 -21.18 -22.47
C GLN A 271 -2.62 -20.82 -23.95
N CYS A 272 -3.85 -20.55 -24.39
CA CYS A 272 -4.14 -20.09 -25.75
C CYS A 272 -4.48 -18.59 -25.76
N HIS A 273 -5.33 -18.12 -24.83
CA HIS A 273 -5.71 -16.73 -24.68
C HIS A 273 -4.69 -15.97 -23.82
N SER A 274 -3.44 -15.91 -24.30
CA SER A 274 -2.30 -15.38 -23.51
C SER A 274 -2.28 -13.85 -23.37
N GLN A 275 -3.15 -13.15 -24.09
CA GLN A 275 -3.22 -11.68 -24.09
C GLN A 275 -4.48 -11.16 -23.39
N VAL A 276 -4.85 -11.77 -22.28
CA VAL A 276 -6.08 -11.45 -21.53
C VAL A 276 -6.16 -10.01 -21.06
N HIS A 277 -5.03 -9.31 -20.90
CA HIS A 277 -4.99 -7.89 -20.53
C HIS A 277 -5.20 -6.94 -21.72
N GLY A 278 -5.20 -7.47 -22.94
CA GLY A 278 -5.27 -6.69 -24.18
C GLY A 278 -4.01 -6.82 -25.03
N THR A 279 -4.11 -6.43 -26.30
CA THR A 279 -2.98 -6.49 -27.26
C THR A 279 -3.16 -5.48 -28.38
N ASP A 280 -2.05 -4.97 -28.90
CA ASP A 280 -2.02 -4.16 -30.13
C ASP A 280 -1.81 -5.00 -31.39
N LEU A 281 -1.53 -6.28 -31.21
CA LEU A 281 -1.19 -7.18 -32.31
C LEU A 281 -2.40 -8.06 -32.68
N PRO A 282 -2.73 -8.16 -33.98
CA PRO A 282 -3.71 -9.14 -34.44
C PRO A 282 -3.16 -10.55 -34.21
N SER A 283 -4.06 -11.49 -33.87
CA SER A 283 -3.69 -12.90 -33.76
C SER A 283 -3.17 -13.45 -35.09
N GLN A 284 -2.08 -14.17 -35.03
CA GLN A 284 -1.51 -14.87 -36.20
C GLN A 284 -2.13 -16.25 -36.42
N THR A 285 -2.81 -16.79 -35.42
CA THR A 285 -3.29 -18.17 -35.40
C THR A 285 -4.80 -18.31 -35.59
N VAL A 286 -5.55 -17.21 -35.37
CA VAL A 286 -7.00 -17.20 -35.48
C VAL A 286 -7.44 -16.09 -36.43
N SER A 287 -8.24 -16.44 -37.44
CA SER A 287 -8.88 -15.46 -38.34
C SER A 287 -9.85 -14.60 -37.54
N GLY A 288 -9.84 -13.28 -37.77
CA GLY A 288 -10.73 -12.35 -37.05
C GLY A 288 -10.01 -11.30 -36.21
N GLY A 289 -8.72 -11.10 -36.44
CA GLY A 289 -7.93 -10.07 -35.77
C GLY A 289 -7.53 -10.46 -34.35
N GLY A 290 -7.41 -9.49 -33.44
CA GLY A 290 -6.97 -9.69 -32.07
C GLY A 290 -8.06 -9.97 -31.05
N PHE A 291 -9.32 -10.01 -31.45
CA PHE A 291 -10.47 -10.13 -30.53
C PHE A 291 -10.48 -11.42 -29.68
N GLY A 292 -9.84 -12.49 -30.17
CA GLY A 292 -9.66 -13.71 -29.38
C GLY A 292 -8.58 -13.60 -28.29
N LEU A 293 -7.85 -12.50 -28.22
CA LEU A 293 -6.72 -12.28 -27.29
C LEU A 293 -5.71 -13.46 -27.31
N VAL A 294 -5.54 -14.05 -28.47
CA VAL A 294 -4.64 -15.16 -28.74
C VAL A 294 -3.41 -14.63 -29.47
N ARG A 295 -2.25 -15.10 -29.11
CA ARG A 295 -0.98 -14.69 -29.74
C ARG A 295 -0.69 -15.50 -30.97
#